data_23e507d9727855b94cdb4c1a775a5515
#
_entry.id   23e507d9727855b94cdb4c1a775a5515
#
_cell.length_a   1.000
_cell.length_b   1.000
_cell.length_c   1.000
_cell.angle_alpha   90.00
_cell.angle_beta   90.00
_cell.angle_gamma   90.00
#
_symmetry.space_group_name_H-M   'P 1'
#
loop_
_entity.id
_entity.type
_entity.pdbx_description
1 polymer ?
#
loop_
_entity_poly.entity_id
_entity_poly.type
_entity_poly.pdbx_seq_one_letter_code
_entity_poly.pdbx_strand_id
1 'polypeptide(L)'
;MMASKTESKNPSKQTQLSSLKIRNQFIEYFKKHQHAVVESSSLIPENDPTLLFTNAGMNQFKNVFLGLEHRDYKRAVSSQKCVRAGGKHNDLENVGFTARHHTFFEMLGNFSFGDYFKKEAIHFAWEFLTKELDIPKEKLYVTVHLSDDEAADIWHQQEGVPRDRIFRFDQDNFWRMGDTGPCGPCSEIFYDHGPHAGKESDPFKGIAAGEDRFVEIWNLVFMQYFESAPGKMTPLPKPSVDTGSGLERVTAALQGKLNNYDTDLFWPMIVRAAEISKKTNLLAEIEKLNQEGIHSKISSEVRKQIAALRVVADHVRSSSFLIADGALPSNEGRGYVLRRILRRAIRFSQMLADGTPFLPEICEVLIQEMSGVYPELKQRKDLIMATLKDEQDRFISTLTTGTSILNQELARLKSNHQKKVPGELVFKLYDTYGFPADLTSLMAEEQGFSVDAKSFDQQVDAAREKAKASWKGKSLSTNQTHLIQLAQEINDIHG
;
A
#
# COMPACT_ATOMS: atom_id res chain seq x y z
N MET A 1 18.55 59.24 -19.76
CA MET A 1 18.88 57.87 -19.38
C MET A 1 17.91 57.44 -18.27
N MET A 2 16.83 56.78 -18.66
CA MET A 2 15.86 56.20 -17.71
C MET A 2 16.21 54.74 -17.49
N ALA A 3 16.54 54.41 -16.24
CA ALA A 3 16.81 53.03 -15.82
C ALA A 3 15.48 52.34 -15.54
N SER A 4 15.17 51.34 -16.33
CA SER A 4 14.01 50.44 -16.10
C SER A 4 14.30 49.53 -14.89
N LYS A 5 13.54 49.68 -13.82
CA LYS A 5 13.48 48.72 -12.73
C LYS A 5 12.71 47.48 -13.21
N THR A 6 13.42 46.40 -13.41
CA THR A 6 12.83 45.07 -13.52
C THR A 6 12.35 44.62 -12.14
N GLU A 7 11.05 44.67 -11.92
CA GLU A 7 10.42 44.01 -10.76
C GLU A 7 10.59 42.50 -10.88
N SER A 8 11.39 41.94 -9.99
CA SER A 8 11.43 40.50 -9.76
C SER A 8 10.08 40.07 -9.19
N LYS A 9 9.28 39.40 -10.00
CA LYS A 9 8.09 38.71 -9.50
C LYS A 9 8.52 37.64 -8.50
N ASN A 10 8.25 37.88 -7.23
CA ASN A 10 8.28 36.86 -6.19
C ASN A 10 7.41 35.67 -6.64
N PRO A 11 7.89 34.40 -6.56
CA PRO A 11 7.02 33.28 -6.82
C PRO A 11 5.90 33.32 -5.76
N SER A 12 4.67 33.45 -6.24
CA SER A 12 3.45 33.38 -5.44
C SER A 12 3.53 32.13 -4.56
N LYS A 13 3.28 32.28 -3.24
CA LYS A 13 2.98 31.17 -2.34
C LYS A 13 1.76 30.44 -2.90
N GLN A 14 1.97 29.46 -3.75
CA GLN A 14 0.95 28.49 -4.11
C GLN A 14 0.58 27.78 -2.80
N THR A 15 -0.66 27.98 -2.35
CA THR A 15 -1.19 27.28 -1.18
C THR A 15 -1.15 25.80 -1.53
N GLN A 16 -0.24 25.05 -0.92
CA GLN A 16 -0.10 23.61 -1.18
C GLN A 16 -1.45 22.93 -0.93
N LEU A 17 -1.90 22.13 -1.90
CA LEU A 17 -3.15 21.37 -1.78
C LEU A 17 -3.00 20.30 -0.69
N SER A 18 -3.91 20.32 0.31
CA SER A 18 -3.94 19.24 1.30
C SER A 18 -4.51 17.95 0.72
N SER A 19 -4.12 16.81 1.28
CA SER A 19 -4.63 15.49 0.90
C SER A 19 -6.16 15.41 0.98
N LEU A 20 -6.75 16.03 2.01
CA LEU A 20 -8.20 16.15 2.15
C LEU A 20 -8.83 16.88 0.95
N LYS A 21 -8.21 17.98 0.50
CA LYS A 21 -8.71 18.74 -0.64
C LYS A 21 -8.58 17.95 -1.94
N ILE A 22 -7.46 17.24 -2.15
CA ILE A 22 -7.25 16.39 -3.33
C ILE A 22 -8.32 15.30 -3.38
N ARG A 23 -8.56 14.58 -2.27
CA ARG A 23 -9.60 13.55 -2.17
C ARG A 23 -10.98 14.11 -2.52
N ASN A 24 -11.35 15.25 -1.94
CA ASN A 24 -12.65 15.88 -2.19
C ASN A 24 -12.79 16.37 -3.62
N GLN A 25 -11.74 16.95 -4.22
CA GLN A 25 -11.76 17.37 -5.63
C GLN A 25 -11.93 16.17 -6.56
N PHE A 26 -11.28 15.04 -6.29
CA PHE A 26 -11.46 13.82 -7.06
C PHE A 26 -12.91 13.33 -7.03
N ILE A 27 -13.47 13.19 -5.85
CA ILE A 27 -14.87 12.74 -5.69
C ILE A 27 -15.85 13.70 -6.37
N GLU A 28 -15.71 15.01 -6.16
CA GLU A 28 -16.60 16.00 -6.77
C GLU A 28 -16.43 16.11 -8.29
N TYR A 29 -15.21 15.96 -8.82
CA TYR A 29 -14.98 15.92 -10.27
C TYR A 29 -15.75 14.78 -10.92
N PHE A 30 -15.60 13.54 -10.44
CA PHE A 30 -16.29 12.39 -11.00
C PHE A 30 -17.80 12.41 -10.75
N LYS A 31 -18.25 12.96 -9.63
CA LYS A 31 -19.69 13.18 -9.36
C LYS A 31 -20.32 14.12 -10.38
N LYS A 32 -19.63 15.21 -10.78
CA LYS A 32 -20.06 16.08 -11.88
C LYS A 32 -20.17 15.33 -13.22
N HIS A 33 -19.35 14.28 -13.40
CA HIS A 33 -19.37 13.40 -14.57
C HIS A 33 -20.28 12.16 -14.37
N GLN A 34 -21.33 12.29 -13.55
CA GLN A 34 -22.39 11.28 -13.33
C GLN A 34 -21.92 9.96 -12.72
N HIS A 35 -20.85 9.97 -11.95
CA HIS A 35 -20.44 8.81 -11.16
C HIS A 35 -21.17 8.82 -9.82
N ALA A 36 -21.73 7.68 -9.42
CA ALA A 36 -22.25 7.47 -8.08
C ALA A 36 -21.09 7.49 -7.07
N VAL A 37 -21.22 8.31 -6.02
CA VAL A 37 -20.24 8.32 -4.94
C VAL A 37 -20.50 7.10 -4.06
N VAL A 38 -19.49 6.22 -3.97
CA VAL A 38 -19.55 4.99 -3.18
C VAL A 38 -18.51 5.07 -2.08
N GLU A 39 -18.95 4.82 -0.85
CA GLU A 39 -18.06 4.83 0.31
C GLU A 39 -17.00 3.73 0.22
N SER A 40 -15.90 3.91 0.95
CA SER A 40 -14.89 2.87 1.11
C SER A 40 -15.49 1.62 1.75
N SER A 41 -15.29 0.47 1.14
CA SER A 41 -15.60 -0.80 1.80
C SER A 41 -14.63 -1.09 2.95
N SER A 42 -15.00 -2.05 3.81
CA SER A 42 -14.13 -2.56 4.85
C SER A 42 -12.81 -3.10 4.28
N LEU A 43 -11.73 -2.96 5.04
CA LEU A 43 -10.45 -3.62 4.76
C LEU A 43 -10.54 -5.15 4.85
N ILE A 44 -11.58 -5.66 5.51
CA ILE A 44 -11.84 -7.10 5.65
C ILE A 44 -12.92 -7.48 4.65
N PRO A 45 -12.56 -8.10 3.50
CA PRO A 45 -13.54 -8.51 2.51
C PRO A 45 -14.40 -9.64 3.07
N GLU A 46 -15.72 -9.42 3.15
CA GLU A 46 -16.67 -10.39 3.72
C GLU A 46 -16.92 -11.57 2.79
N ASN A 47 -16.93 -11.33 1.48
CA ASN A 47 -17.37 -12.29 0.47
C ASN A 47 -16.23 -12.81 -0.44
N ASP A 48 -14.97 -12.54 -0.10
CA ASP A 48 -13.83 -13.05 -0.87
C ASP A 48 -12.80 -13.75 0.03
N PRO A 49 -12.87 -15.08 0.16
CA PRO A 49 -11.92 -15.84 0.97
C PRO A 49 -10.51 -15.91 0.35
N THR A 50 -10.35 -15.47 -0.91
CA THR A 50 -9.05 -15.47 -1.60
C THR A 50 -8.20 -14.26 -1.23
N LEU A 51 -8.81 -13.21 -0.66
CA LEU A 51 -8.13 -12.00 -0.24
C LEU A 51 -7.99 -11.94 1.29
N LEU A 52 -6.80 -11.65 1.77
CA LEU A 52 -6.58 -11.33 3.18
C LEU A 52 -7.23 -10.00 3.54
N PHE A 53 -6.95 -8.97 2.75
CA PHE A 53 -7.47 -7.61 2.91
C PHE A 53 -7.89 -7.02 1.58
N THR A 54 -8.75 -6.02 1.62
CA THR A 54 -9.03 -5.16 0.46
C THR A 54 -7.75 -4.44 0.05
N ASN A 55 -7.26 -4.72 -1.16
CA ASN A 55 -5.97 -4.27 -1.67
C ASN A 55 -6.05 -3.39 -2.92
N ALA A 56 -7.28 -3.19 -3.44
CA ALA A 56 -7.57 -2.35 -4.59
C ALA A 56 -8.99 -1.79 -4.54
N GLY A 57 -9.23 -0.66 -5.19
CA GLY A 57 -10.54 -0.01 -5.25
C GLY A 57 -11.64 -0.87 -5.85
N MET A 58 -11.26 -1.72 -6.81
CA MET A 58 -12.21 -2.59 -7.52
C MET A 58 -12.75 -3.76 -6.68
N ASN A 59 -12.14 -4.09 -5.53
CA ASN A 59 -12.51 -5.29 -4.79
C ASN A 59 -14.00 -5.32 -4.42
N GLN A 60 -14.55 -4.18 -4.01
CA GLN A 60 -15.98 -4.07 -3.68
C GLN A 60 -16.91 -4.17 -4.91
N PHE A 61 -16.38 -4.05 -6.12
CA PHE A 61 -17.12 -4.12 -7.39
C PHE A 61 -16.83 -5.39 -8.20
N LYS A 62 -16.08 -6.35 -7.65
CA LYS A 62 -15.70 -7.59 -8.34
C LYS A 62 -16.89 -8.29 -9.01
N ASN A 63 -17.96 -8.48 -8.26
CA ASN A 63 -19.16 -9.16 -8.74
C ASN A 63 -19.91 -8.32 -9.79
N VAL A 64 -19.83 -7.00 -9.73
CA VAL A 64 -20.43 -6.11 -10.74
C VAL A 64 -19.69 -6.25 -12.08
N PHE A 65 -18.35 -6.26 -12.07
CA PHE A 65 -17.54 -6.50 -13.27
C PHE A 65 -17.79 -7.86 -13.90
N LEU A 66 -18.06 -8.87 -13.07
CA LEU A 66 -18.40 -10.22 -13.53
C LEU A 66 -19.87 -10.38 -13.99
N GLY A 67 -20.71 -9.36 -13.81
CA GLY A 67 -22.14 -9.44 -14.10
C GLY A 67 -22.93 -10.28 -13.11
N LEU A 68 -22.34 -10.66 -11.98
CA LEU A 68 -22.96 -11.45 -10.91
C LEU A 68 -23.76 -10.59 -9.92
N GLU A 69 -23.54 -9.29 -9.94
CA GLU A 69 -24.24 -8.31 -9.10
C GLU A 69 -24.69 -7.13 -9.96
N HIS A 70 -25.89 -6.63 -9.69
CA HIS A 70 -26.43 -5.44 -10.34
C HIS A 70 -26.46 -4.26 -9.37
N ARG A 71 -26.08 -3.08 -9.86
CA ARG A 71 -26.17 -1.80 -9.16
C ARG A 71 -27.07 -0.85 -9.95
N ASP A 72 -27.72 0.08 -9.27
CA ASP A 72 -28.59 1.08 -9.89
C ASP A 72 -27.80 2.15 -10.69
N TYR A 73 -26.48 2.05 -10.71
CA TYR A 73 -25.57 2.95 -11.42
C TYR A 73 -24.61 2.16 -12.33
N LYS A 74 -24.13 2.82 -13.38
CA LYS A 74 -23.14 2.25 -14.31
C LYS A 74 -21.75 2.88 -14.16
N ARG A 75 -21.65 3.96 -13.38
CA ARG A 75 -20.41 4.68 -13.06
C ARG A 75 -20.30 4.83 -11.56
N ALA A 76 -19.13 4.62 -11.00
CA ALA A 76 -18.87 4.84 -9.59
C ALA A 76 -17.54 5.59 -9.36
N VAL A 77 -17.45 6.27 -8.24
CA VAL A 77 -16.22 6.89 -7.74
C VAL A 77 -16.07 6.61 -6.25
N SER A 78 -14.88 6.29 -5.81
CA SER A 78 -14.58 6.09 -4.39
C SER A 78 -13.15 6.47 -4.03
N SER A 79 -12.92 6.76 -2.75
CA SER A 79 -11.61 6.73 -2.12
C SER A 79 -11.57 5.50 -1.22
N GLN A 80 -10.97 4.41 -1.72
CA GLN A 80 -10.97 3.11 -1.07
C GLN A 80 -9.77 2.95 -0.15
N LYS A 81 -10.03 2.59 1.11
CA LYS A 81 -9.01 2.08 2.04
C LYS A 81 -8.42 0.78 1.51
N CYS A 82 -7.11 0.68 1.41
CA CYS A 82 -6.41 -0.50 0.93
C CYS A 82 -5.28 -0.91 1.88
N VAL A 83 -5.06 -2.23 2.02
CA VAL A 83 -3.91 -2.78 2.76
C VAL A 83 -3.16 -3.79 1.88
N ARG A 84 -1.85 -3.56 1.75
CA ARG A 84 -0.90 -4.46 1.07
C ARG A 84 0.16 -4.94 2.07
N ALA A 85 -0.21 -5.90 2.88
CA ALA A 85 0.65 -6.52 3.88
C ALA A 85 0.35 -8.04 3.95
N GLY A 86 1.17 -8.82 3.28
CA GLY A 86 1.00 -10.27 3.15
C GLY A 86 0.24 -10.71 1.89
N GLY A 87 0.35 -12.00 1.55
CA GLY A 87 -0.20 -12.56 0.31
C GLY A 87 0.62 -12.16 -0.92
N LYS A 88 -0.05 -12.08 -2.09
CA LYS A 88 0.59 -11.77 -3.39
C LYS A 88 1.11 -10.33 -3.45
N HIS A 89 0.44 -9.40 -2.81
CA HIS A 89 0.83 -7.99 -2.69
C HIS A 89 1.31 -7.73 -1.27
N ASN A 90 2.62 -7.61 -1.08
CA ASN A 90 3.25 -7.43 0.22
C ASN A 90 4.33 -6.34 0.14
N ASP A 91 4.01 -5.17 0.67
CA ASP A 91 4.91 -4.01 0.70
C ASP A 91 5.63 -3.85 2.05
N LEU A 92 5.39 -4.76 3.00
CA LEU A 92 5.80 -4.61 4.41
C LEU A 92 7.30 -4.35 4.59
N GLU A 93 8.16 -5.05 3.87
CA GLU A 93 9.62 -4.91 3.97
C GLU A 93 10.12 -3.59 3.38
N ASN A 94 9.40 -3.03 2.40
CA ASN A 94 9.75 -1.78 1.71
C ASN A 94 9.36 -0.52 2.52
N VAL A 95 8.42 -0.68 3.48
CA VAL A 95 7.91 0.43 4.29
C VAL A 95 9.00 1.12 5.07
N GLY A 96 9.07 2.45 4.94
CA GLY A 96 10.06 3.31 5.59
C GLY A 96 11.39 3.43 4.83
N PHE A 97 11.73 2.47 3.97
CA PHE A 97 13.00 2.41 3.22
C PHE A 97 12.87 2.90 1.78
N THR A 98 11.67 2.89 1.21
CA THR A 98 11.34 3.44 -0.11
C THR A 98 10.47 4.68 0.03
N ALA A 99 10.39 5.47 -1.04
CA ALA A 99 9.65 6.72 -1.02
C ALA A 99 8.12 6.56 -1.12
N ARG A 100 7.63 5.41 -1.64
CA ARG A 100 6.26 5.26 -2.14
C ARG A 100 5.49 4.04 -1.66
N HIS A 101 6.09 3.15 -0.87
CA HIS A 101 5.42 1.93 -0.38
C HIS A 101 4.87 2.12 1.04
N HIS A 102 3.64 1.68 1.23
CA HIS A 102 2.88 1.75 2.49
C HIS A 102 2.18 0.43 2.74
N THR A 103 1.91 0.09 4.00
CA THR A 103 1.00 -1.02 4.31
C THR A 103 -0.46 -0.63 4.12
N PHE A 104 -0.85 0.57 4.54
CA PHE A 104 -2.16 1.16 4.28
C PHE A 104 -2.02 2.37 3.35
N PHE A 105 -2.92 2.48 2.37
CA PHE A 105 -3.02 3.65 1.50
C PHE A 105 -4.47 3.86 1.04
N GLU A 106 -4.75 5.04 0.51
CA GLU A 106 -6.03 5.36 -0.09
C GLU A 106 -5.93 5.31 -1.61
N MET A 107 -6.78 4.48 -2.23
CA MET A 107 -6.88 4.39 -3.68
C MET A 107 -8.09 5.18 -4.17
N LEU A 108 -7.83 6.27 -4.88
CA LEU A 108 -8.84 7.03 -5.59
C LEU A 108 -9.17 6.28 -6.88
N GLY A 109 -10.43 5.87 -7.04
CA GLY A 109 -10.87 5.07 -8.16
C GLY A 109 -12.14 5.60 -8.81
N ASN A 110 -12.15 5.62 -10.15
CA ASN A 110 -13.35 5.77 -10.95
C ASN A 110 -13.58 4.53 -11.78
N PHE A 111 -14.84 4.13 -11.91
CA PHE A 111 -15.24 2.84 -12.45
C PHE A 111 -16.34 3.02 -13.48
N SER A 112 -16.26 2.22 -14.57
CA SER A 112 -17.31 2.08 -15.57
C SER A 112 -17.70 0.62 -15.72
N PHE A 113 -18.96 0.32 -15.52
CA PHE A 113 -19.54 -1.02 -15.63
C PHE A 113 -20.25 -1.17 -16.99
N GLY A 114 -19.43 -1.17 -18.08
CA GLY A 114 -19.91 -1.27 -19.43
C GLY A 114 -20.69 -0.03 -19.93
N ASP A 115 -20.31 1.16 -19.47
CA ASP A 115 -20.89 2.44 -19.90
C ASP A 115 -19.92 3.23 -20.78
N TYR A 116 -18.79 3.69 -20.23
CA TYR A 116 -17.71 4.28 -21.01
C TYR A 116 -16.47 3.36 -20.99
N PHE A 117 -15.52 3.64 -21.92
CA PHE A 117 -14.31 2.85 -22.04
C PHE A 117 -13.06 3.75 -22.20
N LYS A 118 -12.04 3.32 -22.95
CA LYS A 118 -10.72 3.95 -23.03
C LYS A 118 -10.76 5.46 -23.26
N LYS A 119 -11.56 5.90 -24.24
CA LYS A 119 -11.60 7.30 -24.68
C LYS A 119 -11.95 8.26 -23.56
N GLU A 120 -13.04 7.97 -22.85
CA GLU A 120 -13.50 8.81 -21.75
C GLU A 120 -12.64 8.61 -20.51
N ALA A 121 -12.19 7.38 -20.21
CA ALA A 121 -11.33 7.10 -19.05
C ALA A 121 -10.01 7.88 -19.13
N ILE A 122 -9.36 7.87 -20.28
CA ILE A 122 -8.13 8.61 -20.56
C ILE A 122 -8.38 10.12 -20.44
N HIS A 123 -9.50 10.61 -21.04
CA HIS A 123 -9.85 12.01 -20.97
C HIS A 123 -10.07 12.49 -19.53
N PHE A 124 -10.86 11.77 -18.75
CA PHE A 124 -11.11 12.13 -17.34
C PHE A 124 -9.82 12.17 -16.53
N ALA A 125 -8.94 11.19 -16.68
CA ALA A 125 -7.68 11.16 -15.95
C ALA A 125 -6.78 12.34 -16.33
N TRP A 126 -6.63 12.62 -17.62
CA TRP A 126 -5.79 13.71 -18.10
C TRP A 126 -6.34 15.08 -17.72
N GLU A 127 -7.65 15.29 -17.89
CA GLU A 127 -8.30 16.54 -17.50
C GLU A 127 -8.19 16.80 -15.99
N PHE A 128 -8.46 15.78 -15.17
CA PHE A 128 -8.34 15.91 -13.72
C PHE A 128 -6.92 16.31 -13.29
N LEU A 129 -5.90 15.62 -13.80
CA LEU A 129 -4.52 15.92 -13.42
C LEU A 129 -4.05 17.29 -13.92
N THR A 130 -4.38 17.64 -15.16
CA THR A 130 -3.79 18.81 -15.83
C THR A 130 -4.63 20.09 -15.71
N LYS A 131 -5.94 19.99 -15.45
CA LYS A 131 -6.83 21.15 -15.30
C LYS A 131 -7.34 21.34 -13.88
N GLU A 132 -7.80 20.25 -13.20
CA GLU A 132 -8.33 20.36 -11.84
C GLU A 132 -7.21 20.44 -10.79
N LEU A 133 -6.12 19.67 -10.97
CA LEU A 133 -4.97 19.67 -10.08
C LEU A 133 -3.80 20.55 -10.56
N ASP A 134 -3.90 21.13 -11.76
CA ASP A 134 -2.90 22.03 -12.36
C ASP A 134 -1.48 21.42 -12.41
N ILE A 135 -1.39 20.10 -12.65
CA ILE A 135 -0.09 19.44 -12.83
C ILE A 135 0.46 19.78 -14.21
N PRO A 136 1.69 20.31 -14.32
CA PRO A 136 2.33 20.63 -15.58
C PRO A 136 2.45 19.38 -16.47
N LYS A 137 1.94 19.47 -17.72
CA LYS A 137 1.95 18.34 -18.67
C LYS A 137 3.35 17.81 -18.96
N GLU A 138 4.35 18.69 -18.93
CA GLU A 138 5.75 18.36 -19.15
C GLU A 138 6.36 17.50 -18.03
N LYS A 139 5.69 17.36 -16.90
CA LYS A 139 6.07 16.43 -15.82
C LYS A 139 5.43 15.06 -15.93
N LEU A 140 4.56 14.86 -16.91
CA LEU A 140 3.80 13.62 -17.05
C LEU A 140 4.31 12.76 -18.21
N TYR A 141 4.44 11.48 -17.95
CA TYR A 141 4.69 10.42 -18.93
C TYR A 141 3.58 9.38 -18.85
N VAL A 142 3.35 8.68 -19.95
CA VAL A 142 2.28 7.67 -20.04
C VAL A 142 2.88 6.36 -20.51
N THR A 143 2.35 5.25 -19.99
CA THR A 143 2.66 3.93 -20.52
C THR A 143 1.40 3.24 -21.00
N VAL A 144 1.54 2.36 -22.01
CA VAL A 144 0.46 1.55 -22.57
C VAL A 144 0.97 0.14 -22.82
N HIS A 145 0.06 -0.83 -22.90
CA HIS A 145 0.43 -2.19 -23.29
C HIS A 145 0.96 -2.24 -24.73
N LEU A 146 1.92 -3.14 -24.99
CA LEU A 146 2.55 -3.29 -26.30
C LEU A 146 1.55 -3.40 -27.46
N SER A 147 0.44 -4.10 -27.27
CA SER A 147 -0.59 -4.32 -28.29
C SER A 147 -1.74 -3.30 -28.26
N ASP A 148 -1.70 -2.30 -27.37
CA ASP A 148 -2.80 -1.33 -27.24
C ASP A 148 -2.52 -0.04 -28.02
N ASP A 149 -2.61 -0.16 -29.36
CA ASP A 149 -2.45 0.98 -30.27
C ASP A 149 -3.58 2.02 -30.08
N GLU A 150 -4.80 1.55 -29.75
CA GLU A 150 -5.94 2.42 -29.51
C GLU A 150 -5.69 3.39 -28.34
N ALA A 151 -5.21 2.88 -27.20
CA ALA A 151 -4.87 3.73 -26.06
C ALA A 151 -3.75 4.71 -26.40
N ALA A 152 -2.69 4.26 -27.10
CA ALA A 152 -1.59 5.13 -27.53
C ALA A 152 -2.06 6.26 -28.46
N ASP A 153 -2.98 5.96 -29.39
CA ASP A 153 -3.53 6.96 -30.31
C ASP A 153 -4.48 7.92 -29.59
N ILE A 154 -5.29 7.48 -28.63
CA ILE A 154 -6.11 8.37 -27.80
C ILE A 154 -5.22 9.35 -27.02
N TRP A 155 -4.17 8.87 -26.35
CA TRP A 155 -3.22 9.73 -25.64
C TRP A 155 -2.61 10.78 -26.55
N HIS A 156 -2.18 10.38 -27.75
CA HIS A 156 -1.52 11.30 -28.69
C HIS A 156 -2.49 12.26 -29.37
N GLN A 157 -3.55 11.73 -29.99
CA GLN A 157 -4.43 12.51 -30.88
C GLN A 157 -5.48 13.29 -30.09
N GLN A 158 -6.04 12.73 -29.01
CA GLN A 158 -7.09 13.39 -28.26
C GLN A 158 -6.52 14.28 -27.15
N GLU A 159 -5.58 13.76 -26.34
CA GLU A 159 -5.04 14.51 -25.19
C GLU A 159 -3.79 15.32 -25.51
N GLY A 160 -3.22 15.12 -26.71
CA GLY A 160 -2.05 15.86 -27.19
C GLY A 160 -0.75 15.49 -26.50
N VAL A 161 -0.66 14.29 -25.93
CA VAL A 161 0.58 13.79 -25.35
C VAL A 161 1.59 13.52 -26.47
N PRO A 162 2.81 14.09 -26.43
CA PRO A 162 3.84 13.82 -27.42
C PRO A 162 4.19 12.33 -27.48
N ARG A 163 4.47 11.79 -28.68
CA ARG A 163 4.75 10.35 -28.83
C ARG A 163 6.01 9.88 -28.07
N ASP A 164 6.98 10.74 -27.89
CA ASP A 164 8.20 10.51 -27.12
C ASP A 164 7.96 10.48 -25.58
N ARG A 165 6.72 10.73 -25.15
CA ARG A 165 6.26 10.60 -23.75
C ARG A 165 5.28 9.45 -23.55
N ILE A 166 5.05 8.63 -24.57
CA ILE A 166 4.18 7.44 -24.52
C ILE A 166 5.07 6.20 -24.71
N PHE A 167 5.25 5.45 -23.63
CA PHE A 167 6.09 4.25 -23.64
C PHE A 167 5.24 2.98 -23.67
N ARG A 168 5.83 1.87 -24.11
CA ARG A 168 5.14 0.60 -24.26
C ARG A 168 5.83 -0.47 -23.45
N PHE A 169 5.05 -1.15 -22.59
CA PHE A 169 5.51 -2.30 -21.81
C PHE A 169 4.58 -3.49 -22.00
N ASP A 170 5.05 -4.69 -21.69
CA ASP A 170 4.28 -5.94 -21.81
C ASP A 170 3.55 -6.23 -20.49
N GLN A 171 4.19 -6.96 -19.61
CA GLN A 171 3.58 -7.42 -18.36
C GLN A 171 3.23 -6.28 -17.40
N ASP A 172 4.00 -5.21 -17.37
CA ASP A 172 3.77 -4.06 -16.49
C ASP A 172 2.50 -3.29 -16.89
N ASN A 173 2.11 -3.32 -18.17
CA ASN A 173 0.86 -2.71 -18.65
C ASN A 173 -0.24 -3.73 -18.96
N PHE A 174 -0.21 -4.91 -18.31
CA PHE A 174 -1.32 -5.86 -18.32
C PHE A 174 -1.73 -6.23 -16.89
N TRP A 175 -2.84 -5.69 -16.44
CA TRP A 175 -3.31 -5.90 -15.08
C TRP A 175 -4.12 -7.19 -14.93
N ARG A 176 -3.89 -7.90 -13.83
CA ARG A 176 -4.62 -9.11 -13.43
C ARG A 176 -5.04 -9.02 -11.97
N MET A 177 -6.30 -9.32 -11.70
CA MET A 177 -6.80 -9.33 -10.32
C MET A 177 -6.10 -10.38 -9.44
N GLY A 178 -5.78 -11.53 -10.04
CA GLY A 178 -5.12 -12.66 -9.38
C GLY A 178 -4.75 -13.73 -10.38
N ASP A 179 -4.72 -14.99 -9.95
CA ASP A 179 -4.52 -16.15 -10.84
C ASP A 179 -5.76 -16.43 -11.69
N THR A 180 -6.90 -15.96 -11.22
CA THR A 180 -8.20 -15.99 -11.93
C THR A 180 -8.95 -14.69 -11.66
N GLY A 181 -9.75 -14.23 -12.61
CA GLY A 181 -10.55 -13.01 -12.45
C GLY A 181 -10.52 -12.08 -13.65
N PRO A 182 -11.15 -10.90 -13.53
CA PRO A 182 -11.10 -9.88 -14.56
C PRO A 182 -9.66 -9.42 -14.82
N CYS A 183 -9.33 -9.15 -16.07
CA CYS A 183 -8.01 -8.68 -16.49
C CYS A 183 -8.10 -7.88 -17.80
N GLY A 184 -7.03 -7.19 -18.12
CA GLY A 184 -6.90 -6.46 -19.39
C GLY A 184 -5.67 -5.57 -19.45
N PRO A 185 -5.40 -4.99 -20.64
CA PRO A 185 -4.35 -4.00 -20.79
C PRO A 185 -4.64 -2.80 -19.91
N CYS A 186 -3.60 -2.13 -19.47
CA CYS A 186 -3.71 -0.91 -18.70
C CYS A 186 -2.80 0.19 -19.26
N SER A 187 -3.11 1.42 -18.86
CA SER A 187 -2.30 2.59 -19.14
C SER A 187 -1.99 3.29 -17.82
N GLU A 188 -0.74 3.61 -17.60
CA GLU A 188 -0.29 4.25 -16.37
C GLU A 188 0.20 5.66 -16.64
N ILE A 189 -0.01 6.55 -15.68
CA ILE A 189 0.47 7.94 -15.72
C ILE A 189 1.56 8.08 -14.65
N PHE A 190 2.73 8.52 -15.08
CA PHE A 190 3.91 8.74 -14.23
C PHE A 190 4.19 10.23 -14.08
N TYR A 191 4.59 10.62 -12.87
CA TYR A 191 5.04 11.96 -12.54
C TYR A 191 6.57 12.00 -12.40
N ASP A 192 7.23 12.95 -13.07
CA ASP A 192 8.67 13.21 -12.94
C ASP A 192 8.94 14.20 -11.81
N HIS A 193 9.49 13.71 -10.70
CA HIS A 193 9.93 14.54 -9.57
C HIS A 193 11.16 15.40 -9.89
N GLY A 194 11.81 15.15 -11.03
CA GLY A 194 12.98 15.89 -11.47
C GLY A 194 14.31 15.22 -11.11
N PRO A 195 15.43 15.78 -11.59
CA PRO A 195 16.75 15.13 -11.55
C PRO A 195 17.34 14.98 -10.15
N HIS A 196 16.81 15.67 -9.14
CA HIS A 196 17.23 15.51 -7.75
C HIS A 196 16.60 14.27 -7.08
N ALA A 197 15.58 13.68 -7.68
CA ALA A 197 14.89 12.50 -7.14
C ALA A 197 15.49 11.16 -7.59
N GLY A 198 16.25 11.13 -8.68
CA GLY A 198 16.83 9.89 -9.24
C GLY A 198 18.04 10.19 -10.14
N LYS A 199 18.82 9.15 -10.45
CA LYS A 199 20.05 9.26 -11.27
C LYS A 199 19.79 9.10 -12.76
N GLU A 200 18.76 8.31 -13.13
CA GLU A 200 18.45 8.06 -14.53
C GLU A 200 17.80 9.31 -15.16
N SER A 201 18.34 9.73 -16.28
CA SER A 201 17.85 10.88 -17.05
C SER A 201 16.89 10.46 -18.18
N ASP A 202 16.98 9.21 -18.64
CA ASP A 202 16.10 8.63 -19.65
C ASP A 202 14.80 8.17 -18.98
N PRO A 203 13.64 8.79 -19.31
CA PRO A 203 12.38 8.44 -18.67
C PRO A 203 11.96 7.00 -18.91
N PHE A 204 12.21 6.44 -20.09
CA PHE A 204 11.89 5.05 -20.40
C PHE A 204 12.65 4.08 -19.48
N LYS A 205 13.96 4.29 -19.33
CA LYS A 205 14.79 3.45 -18.46
C LYS A 205 14.44 3.63 -16.99
N GLY A 206 14.20 4.87 -16.56
CA GLY A 206 13.83 5.18 -15.18
C GLY A 206 12.49 4.55 -14.79
N ILE A 207 11.48 4.60 -15.65
CA ILE A 207 10.19 3.93 -15.46
C ILE A 207 10.37 2.41 -15.43
N ALA A 208 11.08 1.83 -16.41
CA ALA A 208 11.34 0.40 -16.48
C ALA A 208 12.12 -0.14 -15.27
N ALA A 209 13.02 0.67 -14.71
CA ALA A 209 13.78 0.32 -13.51
C ALA A 209 13.01 0.59 -12.20
N GLY A 210 11.85 1.23 -12.26
CA GLY A 210 11.07 1.62 -11.08
C GLY A 210 11.80 2.63 -10.19
N GLU A 211 12.53 3.60 -10.78
CA GLU A 211 13.23 4.63 -10.01
C GLU A 211 12.27 5.61 -9.33
N ASP A 212 12.65 6.11 -8.16
CA ASP A 212 11.85 7.06 -7.36
C ASP A 212 11.66 8.44 -8.03
N ARG A 213 12.39 8.73 -9.10
CA ARG A 213 12.18 9.93 -9.92
C ARG A 213 10.87 9.88 -10.69
N PHE A 214 10.54 8.74 -11.28
CA PHE A 214 9.35 8.56 -12.11
C PHE A 214 8.35 7.71 -11.34
N VAL A 215 7.40 8.36 -10.68
CA VAL A 215 6.43 7.68 -9.83
C VAL A 215 5.11 7.53 -10.55
N GLU A 216 4.63 6.29 -10.67
CA GLU A 216 3.26 6.00 -11.11
C GLU A 216 2.28 6.65 -10.14
N ILE A 217 1.44 7.55 -10.65
CA ILE A 217 0.42 8.26 -9.87
C ILE A 217 -1.00 7.79 -10.18
N TRP A 218 -1.23 7.16 -11.34
CA TRP A 218 -2.54 6.63 -11.73
C TRP A 218 -2.41 5.46 -12.68
N ASN A 219 -3.18 4.40 -12.44
CA ASN A 219 -3.32 3.26 -13.35
C ASN A 219 -4.76 3.19 -13.88
N LEU A 220 -4.94 3.11 -15.20
CA LEU A 220 -6.21 2.98 -15.91
C LEU A 220 -6.30 1.58 -16.50
N VAL A 221 -7.10 0.71 -15.91
CA VAL A 221 -7.25 -0.68 -16.34
C VAL A 221 -8.46 -0.81 -17.27
N PHE A 222 -8.23 -1.31 -18.46
CA PHE A 222 -9.25 -1.58 -19.48
C PHE A 222 -9.64 -3.05 -19.42
N MET A 223 -10.58 -3.37 -18.52
CA MET A 223 -11.03 -4.73 -18.30
C MET A 223 -11.82 -5.26 -19.49
N GLN A 224 -11.23 -6.19 -20.22
CA GLN A 224 -11.79 -6.79 -21.42
C GLN A 224 -11.99 -8.30 -21.30
N TYR A 225 -11.25 -8.94 -20.39
CA TYR A 225 -11.17 -10.39 -20.32
C TYR A 225 -11.42 -10.90 -18.90
N PHE A 226 -11.86 -12.16 -18.85
CA PHE A 226 -11.87 -12.99 -17.66
C PHE A 226 -10.85 -14.12 -17.83
N GLU A 227 -9.85 -14.18 -16.97
CA GLU A 227 -8.86 -15.25 -16.92
C GLU A 227 -9.36 -16.36 -15.98
N SER A 228 -9.73 -17.52 -16.55
CA SER A 228 -10.25 -18.67 -15.79
C SER A 228 -9.14 -19.59 -15.27
N ALA A 229 -7.99 -19.56 -15.91
CA ALA A 229 -6.74 -20.20 -15.52
C ALA A 229 -5.59 -19.46 -16.24
N PRO A 230 -4.33 -19.58 -15.79
CA PRO A 230 -3.21 -18.89 -16.42
C PRO A 230 -3.19 -19.07 -17.94
N GLY A 231 -3.30 -17.95 -18.67
CA GLY A 231 -3.33 -17.90 -20.13
C GLY A 231 -4.66 -18.29 -20.79
N LYS A 232 -5.71 -18.66 -20.03
CA LYS A 232 -7.04 -18.96 -20.56
C LYS A 232 -7.99 -17.77 -20.35
N MET A 233 -7.98 -16.85 -21.29
CA MET A 233 -8.79 -15.64 -21.27
C MET A 233 -10.03 -15.78 -22.16
N THR A 234 -11.17 -15.31 -21.66
CA THR A 234 -12.42 -15.14 -22.40
C THR A 234 -12.87 -13.69 -22.31
N PRO A 235 -13.51 -13.12 -23.35
CA PRO A 235 -14.05 -11.77 -23.27
C PRO A 235 -15.06 -11.63 -22.11
N LEU A 236 -15.00 -10.49 -21.42
CA LEU A 236 -16.06 -10.11 -20.46
C LEU A 236 -17.35 -9.78 -21.23
N PRO A 237 -18.53 -9.91 -20.59
CA PRO A 237 -19.81 -9.57 -21.20
C PRO A 237 -19.86 -8.13 -21.74
N LYS A 238 -19.18 -7.21 -21.06
CA LYS A 238 -19.01 -5.82 -21.46
C LYS A 238 -17.63 -5.32 -21.05
N PRO A 239 -16.90 -4.64 -21.96
CA PRO A 239 -15.69 -3.91 -21.58
C PRO A 239 -15.99 -2.92 -20.46
N SER A 240 -15.15 -2.86 -19.48
CA SER A 240 -15.33 -2.07 -18.26
C SER A 240 -14.03 -1.33 -17.90
N VAL A 241 -14.14 -0.30 -17.08
CA VAL A 241 -12.97 0.47 -16.62
C VAL A 241 -12.85 0.38 -15.11
N ASP A 242 -11.66 0.01 -14.66
CA ASP A 242 -11.20 0.14 -13.28
C ASP A 242 -10.02 1.11 -13.27
N THR A 243 -9.99 2.05 -12.33
CA THR A 243 -8.83 2.92 -12.17
C THR A 243 -8.38 2.99 -10.71
N GLY A 244 -7.08 3.20 -10.53
CA GLY A 244 -6.49 3.37 -9.21
C GLY A 244 -5.41 4.45 -9.21
N SER A 245 -5.68 5.54 -8.49
CA SER A 245 -4.70 6.60 -8.23
C SER A 245 -4.37 6.61 -6.74
N GLY A 246 -3.08 6.48 -6.40
CA GLY A 246 -2.64 6.55 -5.00
C GLY A 246 -2.72 7.97 -4.46
N LEU A 247 -3.62 8.22 -3.48
CA LEU A 247 -3.76 9.55 -2.87
C LEU A 247 -2.42 10.04 -2.33
N GLU A 248 -1.66 9.18 -1.66
CA GLU A 248 -0.35 9.50 -1.08
C GLU A 248 0.65 9.96 -2.15
N ARG A 249 0.66 9.29 -3.31
CA ARG A 249 1.57 9.61 -4.44
C ARG A 249 1.20 10.94 -5.10
N VAL A 250 -0.09 11.15 -5.38
CA VAL A 250 -0.59 12.42 -5.95
C VAL A 250 -0.35 13.58 -4.98
N THR A 251 -0.55 13.35 -3.67
CA THR A 251 -0.29 14.35 -2.63
C THR A 251 1.19 14.72 -2.59
N ALA A 252 2.11 13.75 -2.65
CA ALA A 252 3.55 14.01 -2.69
C ALA A 252 3.94 14.86 -3.90
N ALA A 253 3.44 14.52 -5.09
CA ALA A 253 3.68 15.29 -6.32
C ALA A 253 3.21 16.74 -6.19
N LEU A 254 2.00 16.98 -5.66
CA LEU A 254 1.42 18.32 -5.51
C LEU A 254 2.02 19.15 -4.37
N GLN A 255 2.47 18.49 -3.30
CA GLN A 255 3.16 19.15 -2.19
C GLN A 255 4.67 19.31 -2.44
N GLY A 256 5.17 18.86 -3.60
CA GLY A 256 6.59 18.95 -3.96
C GLY A 256 7.49 18.14 -3.04
N LYS A 257 6.98 17.03 -2.50
CA LYS A 257 7.72 16.11 -1.62
C LYS A 257 8.25 14.92 -2.41
N LEU A 258 9.50 14.53 -2.15
CA LEU A 258 10.12 13.37 -2.78
C LEU A 258 9.68 12.04 -2.14
N ASN A 259 9.01 12.13 -1.01
CA ASN A 259 8.61 10.96 -0.24
C ASN A 259 7.19 11.13 0.28
N ASN A 260 6.35 10.13 0.10
CA ASN A 260 4.96 10.15 0.55
C ASN A 260 4.83 10.39 2.06
N TYR A 261 5.80 9.92 2.85
CA TYR A 261 5.83 10.11 4.31
C TYR A 261 6.03 11.55 4.75
N ASP A 262 6.50 12.43 3.87
CA ASP A 262 6.79 13.82 4.18
C ASP A 262 5.61 14.76 3.83
N THR A 263 4.45 14.15 3.47
CA THR A 263 3.19 14.84 3.19
C THR A 263 2.33 15.01 4.44
N ASP A 264 1.29 15.83 4.34
CA ASP A 264 0.31 16.06 5.42
C ASP A 264 -0.39 14.79 5.92
N LEU A 265 -0.40 13.70 5.13
CA LEU A 265 -0.96 12.39 5.53
C LEU A 265 -0.15 11.68 6.64
N PHE A 266 1.15 11.93 6.73
CA PHE A 266 2.04 11.26 7.68
C PHE A 266 2.80 12.21 8.59
N TRP A 267 3.06 13.43 8.12
CA TRP A 267 3.92 14.39 8.80
C TRP A 267 3.54 14.65 10.26
N PRO A 268 2.26 14.85 10.63
CA PRO A 268 1.88 15.04 12.03
C PRO A 268 2.29 13.87 12.94
N MET A 269 2.15 12.63 12.46
CA MET A 269 2.55 11.42 13.19
C MET A 269 4.07 11.33 13.31
N ILE A 270 4.81 11.67 12.24
CA ILE A 270 6.29 11.67 12.23
C ILE A 270 6.83 12.72 13.20
N VAL A 271 6.26 13.94 13.20
CA VAL A 271 6.63 14.98 14.16
C VAL A 271 6.41 14.49 15.59
N ARG A 272 5.23 13.93 15.86
CA ARG A 272 4.93 13.40 17.19
C ARG A 272 5.87 12.28 17.64
N ALA A 273 6.21 11.37 16.74
CA ALA A 273 7.20 10.30 17.00
C ALA A 273 8.58 10.87 17.30
N ALA A 274 9.02 11.89 16.56
CA ALA A 274 10.29 12.57 16.77
C ALA A 274 10.34 13.33 18.11
N GLU A 275 9.24 13.95 18.53
CA GLU A 275 9.11 14.63 19.83
C GLU A 275 9.23 13.65 20.99
N ILE A 276 8.43 12.57 20.98
CA ILE A 276 8.42 11.55 22.05
C ILE A 276 9.80 10.90 22.17
N SER A 277 10.42 10.57 21.05
CA SER A 277 11.74 9.95 21.00
C SER A 277 12.90 10.93 21.26
N LYS A 278 12.63 12.24 21.44
CA LYS A 278 13.63 13.31 21.59
C LYS A 278 14.60 13.39 20.40
N LYS A 279 14.12 13.08 19.19
CA LYS A 279 14.89 13.08 17.94
C LYS A 279 14.39 14.12 16.94
N THR A 280 13.95 15.28 17.42
CA THR A 280 13.43 16.38 16.59
C THR A 280 14.45 16.92 15.57
N ASN A 281 15.75 16.71 15.81
CA ASN A 281 16.80 17.00 14.84
C ASN A 281 16.63 16.22 13.52
N LEU A 282 15.99 15.06 13.52
CA LEU A 282 15.73 14.27 12.31
C LEU A 282 14.75 14.97 11.35
N LEU A 283 13.88 15.85 11.86
CA LEU A 283 12.94 16.61 11.02
C LEU A 283 13.70 17.54 10.05
N ALA A 284 14.76 18.18 10.52
CA ALA A 284 15.63 19.01 9.67
C ALA A 284 16.38 18.16 8.62
N GLU A 285 16.78 16.94 8.98
CA GLU A 285 17.43 16.02 8.03
C GLU A 285 16.45 15.50 6.97
N ILE A 286 15.17 15.31 7.30
CA ILE A 286 14.11 14.97 6.34
C ILE A 286 13.89 16.13 5.36
N GLU A 287 13.80 17.38 5.85
CA GLU A 287 13.68 18.55 4.97
C GLU A 287 14.88 18.67 4.03
N LYS A 288 16.09 18.40 4.52
CA LYS A 288 17.29 18.36 3.69
C LYS A 288 17.23 17.28 2.61
N LEU A 289 16.69 16.09 2.93
CA LEU A 289 16.46 15.04 1.94
C LEU A 289 15.50 15.50 0.84
N ASN A 290 14.42 16.21 1.18
CA ASN A 290 13.49 16.76 0.20
C ASN A 290 14.12 17.83 -0.70
N GLN A 291 15.04 18.62 -0.18
CA GLN A 291 15.72 19.70 -0.93
C GLN A 291 16.86 19.17 -1.81
N GLU A 292 17.71 18.31 -1.25
CA GLU A 292 18.94 17.83 -1.91
C GLU A 292 18.72 16.49 -2.65
N GLY A 293 17.68 15.73 -2.30
CA GLY A 293 17.34 14.45 -2.90
C GLY A 293 18.48 13.43 -2.80
N ILE A 294 18.83 12.83 -3.93
CA ILE A 294 19.90 11.82 -4.03
C ILE A 294 21.31 12.37 -3.74
N HIS A 295 21.48 13.70 -3.76
CA HIS A 295 22.76 14.37 -3.47
C HIS A 295 22.98 14.57 -1.97
N SER A 296 21.99 14.28 -1.14
CA SER A 296 22.09 14.46 0.32
C SER A 296 23.14 13.54 0.96
N LYS A 297 24.03 14.14 1.75
CA LYS A 297 25.10 13.45 2.47
C LYS A 297 24.71 13.06 3.91
N ILE A 298 23.51 12.50 4.07
CA ILE A 298 23.04 12.03 5.38
C ILE A 298 23.68 10.67 5.72
N SER A 299 24.12 10.50 6.98
CA SER A 299 24.74 9.24 7.42
C SER A 299 23.79 8.06 7.38
N SER A 300 24.32 6.84 7.26
CA SER A 300 23.52 5.60 7.29
C SER A 300 22.70 5.48 8.57
N GLU A 301 23.25 5.90 9.72
CA GLU A 301 22.55 5.85 11.00
C GLU A 301 21.32 6.80 11.01
N VAL A 302 21.49 8.03 10.54
CA VAL A 302 20.38 9.00 10.42
C VAL A 302 19.30 8.47 9.46
N ARG A 303 19.68 7.86 8.34
CA ARG A 303 18.71 7.23 7.41
C ARG A 303 17.90 6.12 8.08
N LYS A 304 18.53 5.27 8.90
CA LYS A 304 17.85 4.22 9.66
C LYS A 304 16.86 4.80 10.68
N GLN A 305 17.23 5.87 11.36
CA GLN A 305 16.35 6.54 12.33
C GLN A 305 15.17 7.22 11.63
N ILE A 306 15.37 7.85 10.47
CA ILE A 306 14.29 8.41 9.65
C ILE A 306 13.35 7.28 9.16
N ALA A 307 13.91 6.16 8.68
CA ALA A 307 13.12 5.01 8.29
C ALA A 307 12.27 4.47 9.46
N ALA A 308 12.83 4.46 10.67
CA ALA A 308 12.09 4.04 11.86
C ALA A 308 10.89 4.96 12.18
N LEU A 309 11.04 6.28 12.06
CA LEU A 309 9.92 7.23 12.22
C LEU A 309 8.81 6.93 11.21
N ARG A 310 9.17 6.68 9.94
CA ARG A 310 8.24 6.36 8.86
C ARG A 310 7.53 5.02 9.08
N VAL A 311 8.27 3.98 9.51
CA VAL A 311 7.69 2.67 9.84
C VAL A 311 6.67 2.79 10.96
N VAL A 312 6.98 3.52 12.04
CA VAL A 312 6.05 3.70 13.16
C VAL A 312 4.78 4.42 12.69
N ALA A 313 4.91 5.50 11.92
CA ALA A 313 3.75 6.24 11.40
C ALA A 313 2.86 5.38 10.48
N ASP A 314 3.46 4.65 9.53
CA ASP A 314 2.72 3.75 8.63
C ASP A 314 2.01 2.63 9.37
N HIS A 315 2.73 1.95 10.25
CA HIS A 315 2.22 0.75 10.90
C HIS A 315 1.16 1.06 11.97
N VAL A 316 1.25 2.20 12.65
CA VAL A 316 0.17 2.66 13.51
C VAL A 316 -1.05 3.02 12.68
N ARG A 317 -0.87 3.71 11.54
CA ARG A 317 -1.97 4.02 10.61
C ARG A 317 -2.67 2.73 10.15
N SER A 318 -1.95 1.79 9.57
CA SER A 318 -2.53 0.54 9.07
C SER A 318 -3.17 -0.31 10.14
N SER A 319 -2.52 -0.47 11.30
CA SER A 319 -3.05 -1.26 12.40
C SER A 319 -4.34 -0.66 12.97
N SER A 320 -4.41 0.66 13.12
CA SER A 320 -5.59 1.35 13.62
C SER A 320 -6.80 1.16 12.70
N PHE A 321 -6.62 1.28 11.38
CA PHE A 321 -7.68 1.02 10.42
C PHE A 321 -8.11 -0.46 10.39
N LEU A 322 -7.16 -1.40 10.45
CA LEU A 322 -7.47 -2.82 10.52
C LEU A 322 -8.26 -3.18 11.77
N ILE A 323 -7.90 -2.62 12.93
CA ILE A 323 -8.63 -2.83 14.19
C ILE A 323 -10.01 -2.16 14.12
N ALA A 324 -10.11 -0.96 13.55
CA ALA A 324 -11.38 -0.28 13.34
C ALA A 324 -12.34 -1.10 12.47
N ASP A 325 -11.82 -1.79 11.46
CA ASP A 325 -12.59 -2.67 10.59
C ASP A 325 -12.80 -4.09 11.17
N GLY A 326 -12.33 -4.37 12.41
CA GLY A 326 -12.66 -5.59 13.16
C GLY A 326 -11.56 -6.66 13.18
N ALA A 327 -10.34 -6.41 12.63
CA ALA A 327 -9.23 -7.33 12.79
C ALA A 327 -8.67 -7.25 14.22
N LEU A 328 -8.37 -8.40 14.82
CA LEU A 328 -7.66 -8.47 16.10
C LEU A 328 -6.38 -9.31 15.95
N PRO A 329 -5.31 -8.97 16.68
CA PRO A 329 -4.05 -9.72 16.63
C PRO A 329 -4.27 -11.20 17.03
N SER A 330 -3.83 -12.12 16.16
CA SER A 330 -3.92 -13.57 16.41
C SER A 330 -2.71 -14.31 15.84
N ASN A 331 -2.68 -15.64 15.96
CA ASN A 331 -1.58 -16.46 15.45
C ASN A 331 -1.79 -16.92 13.99
N GLU A 332 -2.96 -16.64 13.41
CA GLU A 332 -3.33 -17.15 12.09
C GLU A 332 -4.05 -16.07 11.25
N GLY A 333 -4.02 -16.26 9.93
CA GLY A 333 -4.80 -15.49 8.98
C GLY A 333 -4.54 -13.98 9.06
N ARG A 334 -5.62 -13.19 8.99
CA ARG A 334 -5.58 -11.72 9.02
C ARG A 334 -4.99 -11.17 10.32
N GLY A 335 -5.32 -11.79 11.46
CA GLY A 335 -4.83 -11.38 12.76
C GLY A 335 -3.33 -11.61 12.93
N TYR A 336 -2.75 -12.61 12.29
CA TYR A 336 -1.31 -12.82 12.24
C TYR A 336 -0.60 -11.68 11.48
N VAL A 337 -1.13 -11.27 10.35
CA VAL A 337 -0.56 -10.15 9.58
C VAL A 337 -0.63 -8.86 10.38
N LEU A 338 -1.78 -8.56 11.02
CA LEU A 338 -1.90 -7.40 11.91
C LEU A 338 -0.89 -7.45 13.05
N ARG A 339 -0.74 -8.61 13.71
CA ARG A 339 0.26 -8.80 14.77
C ARG A 339 1.68 -8.56 14.29
N ARG A 340 2.02 -9.01 13.09
CA ARG A 340 3.32 -8.79 12.45
C ARG A 340 3.59 -7.29 12.23
N ILE A 341 2.61 -6.55 11.72
CA ILE A 341 2.69 -5.09 11.53
C ILE A 341 2.92 -4.40 12.89
N LEU A 342 2.11 -4.73 13.91
CA LEU A 342 2.22 -4.16 15.25
C LEU A 342 3.60 -4.41 15.88
N ARG A 343 4.10 -5.65 15.82
CA ARG A 343 5.40 -6.01 16.39
C ARG A 343 6.56 -5.30 15.70
N ARG A 344 6.44 -5.09 14.38
CA ARG A 344 7.41 -4.29 13.63
C ARG A 344 7.39 -2.82 14.10
N ALA A 345 6.20 -2.23 14.27
CA ALA A 345 6.07 -0.86 14.82
C ALA A 345 6.67 -0.75 16.23
N ILE A 346 6.39 -1.71 17.12
CA ILE A 346 6.91 -1.73 18.49
C ILE A 346 8.44 -1.76 18.47
N ARG A 347 9.04 -2.63 17.66
CA ARG A 347 10.50 -2.74 17.53
C ARG A 347 11.14 -1.42 17.09
N PHE A 348 10.58 -0.78 16.04
CA PHE A 348 11.12 0.48 15.54
C PHE A 348 10.90 1.63 16.53
N SER A 349 9.78 1.68 17.23
CA SER A 349 9.53 2.68 18.27
C SER A 349 10.49 2.53 19.47
N GLN A 350 10.80 1.30 19.88
CA GLN A 350 11.81 1.05 20.92
C GLN A 350 13.21 1.50 20.50
N MET A 351 13.57 1.28 19.22
CA MET A 351 14.86 1.72 18.69
C MET A 351 14.99 3.25 18.72
N LEU A 352 13.88 3.97 18.54
CA LEU A 352 13.85 5.44 18.58
C LEU A 352 13.90 6.00 20.02
N ALA A 353 13.20 5.38 20.96
CA ALA A 353 12.95 5.93 22.31
C ALA A 353 13.58 5.08 23.43
N ASP A 354 14.81 4.60 23.22
CA ASP A 354 15.63 3.91 24.24
C ASP A 354 14.88 2.79 25.00
N GLY A 355 14.08 2.01 24.27
CA GLY A 355 13.40 0.84 24.80
C GLY A 355 11.95 1.04 25.22
N THR A 356 11.41 2.26 25.16
CA THR A 356 10.01 2.55 25.50
C THR A 356 9.16 2.74 24.24
N PRO A 357 8.27 1.81 23.87
CA PRO A 357 7.39 2.01 22.71
C PRO A 357 6.29 3.04 23.01
N PHE A 358 5.77 3.68 21.96
CA PHE A 358 4.82 4.80 22.08
C PHE A 358 3.72 4.77 20.97
N LEU A 359 3.22 3.58 20.63
CA LEU A 359 2.22 3.43 19.57
C LEU A 359 0.88 4.15 19.87
N PRO A 360 0.35 4.08 21.12
CA PRO A 360 -0.90 4.77 21.45
C PRO A 360 -0.83 6.29 21.22
N GLU A 361 0.28 6.92 21.54
CA GLU A 361 0.48 8.37 21.40
C GLU A 361 0.47 8.81 19.91
N ILE A 362 0.95 7.96 19.01
CA ILE A 362 0.87 8.20 17.57
C ILE A 362 -0.54 7.96 17.03
N CYS A 363 -1.23 6.96 17.60
CA CYS A 363 -2.64 6.68 17.25
C CYS A 363 -3.57 7.84 17.60
N GLU A 364 -3.32 8.56 18.69
CA GLU A 364 -4.10 9.76 19.03
C GLU A 364 -4.02 10.83 17.95
N VAL A 365 -2.82 11.07 17.44
CA VAL A 365 -2.59 12.01 16.31
C VAL A 365 -3.33 11.52 15.05
N LEU A 366 -3.21 10.23 14.72
CA LEU A 366 -3.92 9.66 13.58
C LEU A 366 -5.43 9.88 13.67
N ILE A 367 -6.02 9.63 14.85
CA ILE A 367 -7.46 9.81 15.07
C ILE A 367 -7.85 11.28 14.89
N GLN A 368 -7.06 12.23 15.37
CA GLN A 368 -7.30 13.65 15.18
C GLN A 368 -7.29 14.05 13.71
N GLU A 369 -6.29 13.56 12.95
CA GLU A 369 -6.11 13.94 11.54
C GLU A 369 -7.14 13.28 10.61
N MET A 370 -7.50 12.00 10.85
CA MET A 370 -8.24 11.21 9.86
C MET A 370 -9.71 10.92 10.24
N SER A 371 -10.15 11.15 11.48
CA SER A 371 -11.52 10.82 11.89
C SER A 371 -12.60 11.71 11.23
N GLY A 372 -12.21 12.84 10.66
CA GLY A 372 -13.13 13.68 9.86
C GLY A 372 -13.56 13.01 8.55
N VAL A 373 -12.72 12.13 8.01
CA VAL A 373 -12.99 11.35 6.79
C VAL A 373 -13.45 9.94 7.13
N TYR A 374 -12.86 9.35 8.16
CA TYR A 374 -13.07 7.98 8.62
C TYR A 374 -13.56 7.97 10.07
N PRO A 375 -14.86 8.23 10.31
CA PRO A 375 -15.42 8.36 11.66
C PRO A 375 -15.28 7.10 12.52
N GLU A 376 -15.12 5.93 11.90
CA GLU A 376 -14.88 4.66 12.59
C GLU A 376 -13.63 4.68 13.48
N LEU A 377 -12.60 5.45 13.14
CA LEU A 377 -11.42 5.63 13.98
C LEU A 377 -11.76 6.23 15.33
N LYS A 378 -12.64 7.24 15.34
CA LYS A 378 -13.11 7.87 16.57
C LYS A 378 -14.10 6.99 17.33
N GLN A 379 -15.02 6.35 16.61
CA GLN A 379 -16.04 5.47 17.19
C GLN A 379 -15.42 4.25 17.89
N ARG A 380 -14.31 3.73 17.36
CA ARG A 380 -13.62 2.57 17.91
C ARG A 380 -12.31 2.92 18.64
N LYS A 381 -12.12 4.18 19.02
CA LYS A 381 -10.90 4.66 19.68
C LYS A 381 -10.47 3.76 20.83
N ASP A 382 -11.37 3.46 21.75
CA ASP A 382 -11.04 2.69 22.95
C ASP A 382 -10.56 1.27 22.62
N LEU A 383 -11.18 0.61 21.64
CA LEU A 383 -10.75 -0.70 21.16
C LEU A 383 -9.37 -0.63 20.51
N ILE A 384 -9.14 0.38 19.66
CA ILE A 384 -7.85 0.57 18.99
C ILE A 384 -6.74 0.79 20.02
N MET A 385 -6.94 1.73 20.94
CA MET A 385 -5.96 2.08 21.96
C MET A 385 -5.64 0.90 22.90
N ALA A 386 -6.66 0.17 23.36
CA ALA A 386 -6.48 -1.02 24.19
C ALA A 386 -5.70 -2.11 23.43
N THR A 387 -6.04 -2.38 22.17
CA THR A 387 -5.36 -3.42 21.37
C THR A 387 -3.91 -3.07 21.10
N LEU A 388 -3.60 -1.81 20.77
CA LEU A 388 -2.23 -1.34 20.56
C LEU A 388 -1.41 -1.51 21.84
N LYS A 389 -1.96 -1.07 22.96
CA LYS A 389 -1.30 -1.17 24.28
C LYS A 389 -1.07 -2.62 24.71
N ASP A 390 -2.07 -3.47 24.59
CA ASP A 390 -1.99 -4.88 24.99
C ASP A 390 -0.92 -5.64 24.18
N GLU A 391 -0.88 -5.46 22.84
CA GLU A 391 0.14 -6.14 22.04
C GLU A 391 1.53 -5.54 22.28
N GLN A 392 1.63 -4.23 22.55
CA GLN A 392 2.86 -3.58 22.95
C GLN A 392 3.42 -4.18 24.26
N ASP A 393 2.62 -4.24 25.32
CA ASP A 393 3.03 -4.74 26.62
C ASP A 393 3.44 -6.22 26.55
N ARG A 394 2.69 -7.05 25.82
CA ARG A 394 3.02 -8.46 25.58
C ARG A 394 4.30 -8.64 24.79
N PHE A 395 4.51 -7.83 23.75
CA PHE A 395 5.64 -8.01 22.85
C PHE A 395 6.96 -7.49 23.44
N ILE A 396 6.96 -6.52 24.34
CA ILE A 396 8.16 -6.04 25.04
C ILE A 396 8.89 -7.21 25.72
N SER A 397 8.16 -8.06 26.46
CA SER A 397 8.75 -9.24 27.11
C SER A 397 9.32 -10.23 26.09
N THR A 398 8.58 -10.50 25.02
CA THR A 398 9.01 -11.37 23.92
C THR A 398 10.26 -10.82 23.23
N LEU A 399 10.29 -9.52 22.97
CA LEU A 399 11.38 -8.87 22.27
C LEU A 399 12.68 -8.94 23.07
N THR A 400 12.63 -8.68 24.37
CA THR A 400 13.80 -8.77 25.26
C THR A 400 14.39 -10.19 25.25
N THR A 401 13.54 -11.20 25.41
CA THR A 401 13.95 -12.61 25.43
C THR A 401 14.48 -13.05 24.06
N GLY A 402 13.73 -12.77 22.98
CA GLY A 402 14.10 -13.16 21.61
C GLY A 402 15.39 -12.50 21.13
N THR A 403 15.56 -11.21 21.41
CA THR A 403 16.80 -10.47 21.12
C THR A 403 18.00 -11.06 21.85
N SER A 404 17.85 -11.41 23.12
CA SER A 404 18.93 -12.03 23.90
C SER A 404 19.36 -13.37 23.29
N ILE A 405 18.38 -14.24 22.96
CA ILE A 405 18.66 -15.56 22.35
C ILE A 405 19.35 -15.38 20.98
N LEU A 406 18.84 -14.48 20.15
CA LEU A 406 19.43 -14.21 18.84
C LEU A 406 20.87 -13.69 18.97
N ASN A 407 21.11 -12.71 19.82
CA ASN A 407 22.45 -12.13 20.02
C ASN A 407 23.48 -13.17 20.53
N GLN A 408 23.07 -14.07 21.42
CA GLN A 408 23.91 -15.17 21.87
C GLN A 408 24.30 -16.08 20.71
N GLU A 409 23.35 -16.43 19.86
CA GLU A 409 23.63 -17.27 18.68
C GLU A 409 24.50 -16.54 17.64
N LEU A 410 24.22 -15.25 17.37
CA LEU A 410 25.08 -14.46 16.46
C LEU A 410 26.53 -14.37 16.96
N ALA A 411 26.73 -14.22 18.28
CA ALA A 411 28.07 -14.25 18.87
C ALA A 411 28.74 -15.62 18.69
N ARG A 412 27.99 -16.73 18.89
CA ARG A 412 28.48 -18.09 18.64
C ARG A 412 28.84 -18.34 17.17
N LEU A 413 28.00 -17.92 16.25
CA LEU A 413 28.24 -18.03 14.80
C LEU A 413 29.48 -17.22 14.39
N LYS A 414 29.62 -16.01 14.93
CA LYS A 414 30.79 -15.15 14.68
C LYS A 414 32.10 -15.82 15.14
N SER A 415 32.12 -16.43 16.33
CA SER A 415 33.31 -17.16 16.83
C SER A 415 33.65 -18.39 15.99
N ASN A 416 32.65 -18.99 15.34
CA ASN A 416 32.83 -20.16 14.45
C ASN A 416 33.00 -19.75 12.98
N HIS A 417 33.21 -18.47 12.65
CA HIS A 417 33.31 -17.95 11.28
C HIS A 417 32.12 -18.30 10.37
N GLN A 418 30.96 -18.55 10.96
CA GLN A 418 29.71 -18.80 10.24
C GLN A 418 28.95 -17.49 10.06
N LYS A 419 28.26 -17.34 8.93
CA LYS A 419 27.48 -16.12 8.60
C LYS A 419 26.00 -16.39 8.37
N LYS A 420 25.53 -17.59 8.68
CA LYS A 420 24.15 -18.00 8.42
C LYS A 420 23.48 -18.48 9.69
N VAL A 421 22.39 -17.83 10.08
CA VAL A 421 21.55 -18.23 11.23
C VAL A 421 20.75 -19.47 10.85
N PRO A 422 20.78 -20.55 11.64
CA PRO A 422 20.04 -21.78 11.34
C PRO A 422 18.53 -21.53 11.34
N GLY A 423 17.81 -22.10 10.34
CA GLY A 423 16.35 -21.99 10.23
C GLY A 423 15.62 -22.59 11.43
N GLU A 424 16.21 -23.59 12.09
CA GLU A 424 15.69 -24.16 13.33
C GLU A 424 15.62 -23.15 14.49
N LEU A 425 16.61 -22.28 14.61
CA LEU A 425 16.58 -21.22 15.61
C LEU A 425 15.53 -20.17 15.27
N VAL A 426 15.43 -19.79 13.98
CA VAL A 426 14.42 -18.85 13.51
C VAL A 426 13.02 -19.41 13.81
N PHE A 427 12.80 -20.69 13.54
CA PHE A 427 11.54 -21.37 13.85
C PHE A 427 11.27 -21.42 15.36
N LYS A 428 12.27 -21.74 16.18
CA LYS A 428 12.13 -21.72 17.64
C LYS A 428 11.76 -20.33 18.17
N LEU A 429 12.41 -19.28 17.67
CA LEU A 429 12.08 -17.90 18.01
C LEU A 429 10.65 -17.55 17.61
N TYR A 430 10.24 -17.95 16.42
CA TYR A 430 8.90 -17.74 15.89
C TYR A 430 7.81 -18.50 16.62
N ASP A 431 7.95 -19.83 16.75
CA ASP A 431 6.91 -20.73 17.28
C ASP A 431 6.80 -20.66 18.79
N THR A 432 7.95 -20.73 19.50
CA THR A 432 7.97 -20.83 20.97
C THR A 432 7.92 -19.46 21.64
N TYR A 433 8.67 -18.49 21.12
CA TYR A 433 8.77 -17.16 21.74
C TYR A 433 7.89 -16.12 21.06
N GLY A 434 7.24 -16.44 19.94
CA GLY A 434 6.44 -15.48 19.18
C GLY A 434 7.24 -14.32 18.57
N PHE A 435 8.55 -14.52 18.38
CA PHE A 435 9.45 -13.53 17.80
C PHE A 435 9.38 -13.64 16.27
N PRO A 436 8.94 -12.61 15.53
CA PRO A 436 8.70 -12.71 14.11
C PRO A 436 9.96 -13.09 13.30
N ALA A 437 9.81 -13.97 12.30
CA ALA A 437 10.93 -14.46 11.51
C ALA A 437 11.58 -13.37 10.65
N ASP A 438 10.77 -12.44 10.11
CA ASP A 438 11.25 -11.26 9.39
C ASP A 438 12.07 -10.32 10.28
N LEU A 439 11.67 -10.18 11.55
CA LEU A 439 12.44 -9.42 12.52
C LEU A 439 13.75 -10.11 12.87
N THR A 440 13.75 -11.45 12.98
CA THR A 440 14.98 -12.24 13.15
C THR A 440 15.93 -12.02 11.96
N SER A 441 15.41 -12.04 10.73
CA SER A 441 16.19 -11.78 9.52
C SER A 441 16.78 -10.38 9.50
N LEU A 442 15.96 -9.36 9.78
CA LEU A 442 16.40 -7.97 9.82
C LEU A 442 17.52 -7.76 10.84
N MET A 443 17.36 -8.27 12.07
CA MET A 443 18.36 -8.13 13.11
C MET A 443 19.65 -8.91 12.85
N ALA A 444 19.56 -10.05 12.16
CA ALA A 444 20.71 -10.81 11.72
C ALA A 444 21.47 -10.04 10.62
N GLU A 445 20.76 -9.50 9.63
CA GLU A 445 21.33 -8.70 8.54
C GLU A 445 22.02 -7.43 9.03
N GLU A 446 21.44 -6.73 10.00
CA GLU A 446 22.05 -5.57 10.66
C GLU A 446 23.45 -5.88 11.25
N GLN A 447 23.70 -7.13 11.61
CA GLN A 447 24.99 -7.62 12.15
C GLN A 447 25.83 -8.38 11.12
N GLY A 448 25.43 -8.38 9.84
CA GLY A 448 26.14 -8.99 8.72
C GLY A 448 25.96 -10.51 8.58
N PHE A 449 24.85 -11.03 9.10
CA PHE A 449 24.46 -12.44 8.96
C PHE A 449 23.29 -12.59 8.01
N SER A 450 23.17 -13.73 7.35
CA SER A 450 21.96 -14.15 6.63
C SER A 450 21.17 -15.18 7.45
N VAL A 451 19.93 -15.46 7.04
CA VAL A 451 19.07 -16.48 7.68
C VAL A 451 18.87 -17.65 6.70
N ASP A 452 18.74 -18.87 7.22
CA ASP A 452 18.34 -20.05 6.43
C ASP A 452 16.81 -20.09 6.28
N ALA A 453 16.28 -19.25 5.37
CA ALA A 453 14.86 -19.16 5.09
C ALA A 453 14.28 -20.51 4.63
N LYS A 454 15.00 -21.28 3.80
CA LYS A 454 14.52 -22.58 3.31
C LYS A 454 14.30 -23.59 4.44
N SER A 455 15.24 -23.66 5.39
CA SER A 455 15.08 -24.53 6.55
C SER A 455 13.97 -24.05 7.47
N PHE A 456 13.80 -22.73 7.62
CA PHE A 456 12.68 -22.15 8.38
C PHE A 456 11.32 -22.55 7.76
N ASP A 457 11.12 -22.36 6.46
CA ASP A 457 9.88 -22.70 5.75
C ASP A 457 9.53 -24.18 5.90
N GLN A 458 10.53 -25.07 5.79
CA GLN A 458 10.34 -26.51 6.03
C GLN A 458 9.85 -26.83 7.44
N GLN A 459 10.34 -26.11 8.46
CA GLN A 459 9.92 -26.29 9.87
C GLN A 459 8.47 -25.79 10.05
N VAL A 460 8.12 -24.66 9.44
CA VAL A 460 6.76 -24.12 9.48
C VAL A 460 5.77 -25.09 8.84
N ASP A 461 6.09 -25.63 7.66
CA ASP A 461 5.23 -26.60 6.96
C ASP A 461 5.07 -27.88 7.74
N ALA A 462 6.17 -28.42 8.33
CA ALA A 462 6.13 -29.60 9.18
C ALA A 462 5.26 -29.38 10.45
N ALA A 463 5.33 -28.20 11.06
CA ALA A 463 4.50 -27.84 12.21
C ALA A 463 3.01 -27.74 11.81
N ARG A 464 2.70 -27.13 10.67
CA ARG A 464 1.33 -27.04 10.12
C ARG A 464 0.73 -28.43 9.86
N GLU A 465 1.50 -29.32 9.26
CA GLU A 465 1.03 -30.71 9.01
C GLU A 465 0.80 -31.48 10.33
N LYS A 466 1.68 -31.32 11.31
CA LYS A 466 1.45 -31.90 12.66
C LYS A 466 0.20 -31.34 13.33
N ALA A 467 -0.03 -30.03 13.24
CA ALA A 467 -1.23 -29.39 13.79
C ALA A 467 -2.51 -29.90 13.09
N LYS A 468 -2.51 -30.02 11.76
CA LYS A 468 -3.63 -30.63 11.01
C LYS A 468 -3.88 -32.09 11.43
N ALA A 469 -2.82 -32.88 11.55
CA ALA A 469 -2.93 -34.30 11.96
C ALA A 469 -3.42 -34.49 13.40
N SER A 470 -3.10 -33.56 14.31
CA SER A 470 -3.54 -33.58 15.70
C SER A 470 -4.94 -33.02 15.91
N TRP A 471 -5.49 -32.31 14.93
CA TRP A 471 -6.81 -31.69 15.03
C TRP A 471 -7.91 -32.73 14.80
N LYS A 472 -8.46 -33.28 15.88
CA LYS A 472 -9.62 -34.21 15.87
C LYS A 472 -10.97 -33.48 15.86
N GLY A 473 -11.01 -32.22 15.45
CA GLY A 473 -12.24 -31.43 15.31
C GLY A 473 -13.10 -31.94 14.15
N LYS A 474 -14.41 -32.06 14.36
CA LYS A 474 -15.40 -32.42 13.32
C LYS A 474 -15.22 -31.47 12.15
N SER A 475 -14.95 -32.00 10.97
CA SER A 475 -14.87 -31.25 9.72
C SER A 475 -16.18 -30.45 9.53
N LEU A 476 -16.05 -29.14 9.35
CA LEU A 476 -17.15 -28.26 8.93
C LEU A 476 -17.73 -28.63 7.56
N SER A 477 -17.10 -29.58 6.84
CA SER A 477 -17.52 -30.06 5.53
C SER A 477 -18.88 -30.78 5.53
N THR A 478 -19.30 -31.37 6.65
CA THR A 478 -20.59 -32.07 6.73
C THR A 478 -21.77 -31.09 6.76
N ASN A 479 -21.59 -29.87 7.33
CA ASN A 479 -22.67 -28.88 7.35
C ASN A 479 -22.80 -28.13 6.00
N GLN A 480 -21.72 -27.91 5.28
CA GLN A 480 -21.81 -27.29 3.94
C GLN A 480 -22.43 -28.23 2.91
N THR A 481 -22.10 -29.52 2.93
CA THR A 481 -22.70 -30.50 2.04
C THR A 481 -24.20 -30.65 2.33
N HIS A 482 -24.60 -30.60 3.60
CA HIS A 482 -26.01 -30.65 4.00
C HIS A 482 -26.80 -29.40 3.60
N LEU A 483 -26.16 -28.21 3.70
CA LEU A 483 -26.77 -26.95 3.26
C LEU A 483 -26.89 -26.85 1.74
N ILE A 484 -25.92 -27.38 0.99
CA ILE A 484 -25.98 -27.45 -0.48
C ILE A 484 -27.09 -28.45 -0.92
N GLN A 485 -27.21 -29.58 -0.24
CA GLN A 485 -28.32 -30.53 -0.50
C GLN A 485 -29.69 -29.93 -0.18
N LEU A 486 -29.85 -29.27 0.96
CA LEU A 486 -31.07 -28.54 1.32
C LEU A 486 -31.42 -27.43 0.32
N ALA A 487 -30.40 -26.67 -0.16
CA ALA A 487 -30.63 -25.66 -1.18
C ALA A 487 -31.04 -26.24 -2.54
N GLN A 488 -30.54 -27.41 -2.92
CA GLN A 488 -30.96 -28.13 -4.11
C GLN A 488 -32.38 -28.67 -3.96
N GLU A 489 -32.74 -29.28 -2.81
CA GLU A 489 -34.09 -29.76 -2.52
C GLU A 489 -35.14 -28.63 -2.50
N ILE A 490 -34.79 -27.44 -2.01
CA ILE A 490 -35.66 -26.25 -2.04
C ILE A 490 -35.88 -25.75 -3.48
N ASN A 491 -34.83 -25.77 -4.31
CA ASN A 491 -34.96 -25.40 -5.73
C ASN A 491 -35.81 -26.42 -6.53
N ASP A 492 -35.73 -27.69 -6.21
CA ASP A 492 -36.53 -28.74 -6.87
C ASP A 492 -38.01 -28.71 -6.45
N ILE A 493 -38.35 -28.03 -5.33
CA ILE A 493 -39.74 -27.89 -4.85
C ILE A 493 -40.42 -26.61 -5.41
N HIS A 494 -39.63 -25.61 -5.88
CA HIS A 494 -40.13 -24.31 -6.32
C HIS A 494 -39.76 -23.97 -7.77
N GLY A 495 -39.30 -24.95 -8.56
CA GLY A 495 -38.96 -24.83 -9.99
C GLY A 495 -40.14 -24.80 -10.96
#